data_135badacfa86969751795c08b32a5ccc
#
_entry.id   135badacfa86969751795c08b32a5ccc
#
_cell.length_a   1.000
_cell.length_b   1.000
_cell.length_c   1.000
_cell.angle_alpha   90.00
_cell.angle_beta   90.00
_cell.angle_gamma   90.00
#
_symmetry.space_group_name_H-M   'P 1'
#
loop_
_entity.id
_entity.type
_entity.pdbx_description
1 polymer ?
#
loop_
_entity_poly.entity_id
_entity_poly.type
_entity_poly.pdbx_seq_one_letter_code
_entity_poly.pdbx_strand_id
1 'polypeptide(L)'
;MLYYFFRFLEQFGVPGSGMWSYTSFRSLLALMFALLISAWFGGRFIKWMKKRNISETQRDASIDPFGVQKLNVPSMGGVIIIVAILVPCLLLGRLRNIYMILMLVSTVWLGAIGFLDDYIKIIKKNKDGLAGRFKILGQVVLGLIVGLTLYFSPDAVIRENVEIGRAGETTEVIHKSEAVKSTKTTIPFVKNNNLDYTEVMSFCGDYKTEAGWILFVFITILVIASVSNGANLNDGMDGMAAGNSAIICIALGILAYVSSHIEFASYLNIMYIPGSQELVIFICAMVGALIGFLWYNAYPAQIFMGDTGSLTIGGLIAVLAIIIHKELLIPILCGIFLIESLSVILQVEYFKFFKRRGQKRRIFKRTPIHDTFRTLPSQLVPDTKYLLGNWPKGSWHESKITVRFWITTILLAAATIITLKIR
;
A
#
# COMPACT_ATOMS: atom_id res chain seq x y z
N MET A 1 15.31 -15.90 10.62
CA MET A 1 16.15 -17.08 10.96
C MET A 1 17.60 -16.67 11.17
N LEU A 2 18.27 -16.03 10.22
CA LEU A 2 19.65 -15.56 10.37
C LEU A 2 19.84 -14.63 11.57
N TYR A 3 18.88 -13.75 11.86
CA TYR A 3 18.90 -12.90 13.06
C TYR A 3 19.10 -13.72 14.33
N TYR A 4 18.33 -14.80 14.54
CA TYR A 4 18.44 -15.63 15.75
C TYR A 4 19.74 -16.45 15.78
N PHE A 5 20.19 -16.91 14.62
CA PHE A 5 21.45 -17.65 14.49
C PHE A 5 22.65 -16.78 14.89
N PHE A 6 22.73 -15.55 14.35
CA PHE A 6 23.84 -14.65 14.69
C PHE A 6 23.75 -14.10 16.12
N ARG A 7 22.54 -13.90 16.67
CA ARG A 7 22.35 -13.60 18.10
C ARG A 7 22.85 -14.73 19.00
N PHE A 8 22.69 -15.98 18.59
CA PHE A 8 23.24 -17.11 19.29
C PHE A 8 24.78 -17.11 19.19
N LEU A 9 25.35 -16.83 18.02
CA LEU A 9 26.83 -16.73 17.85
C LEU A 9 27.44 -15.56 18.63
N GLU A 10 26.70 -14.48 18.84
CA GLU A 10 27.13 -13.33 19.64
C GLU A 10 27.47 -13.73 21.09
N GLN A 11 26.73 -14.70 21.64
CA GLN A 11 27.02 -15.25 22.98
C GLN A 11 28.38 -15.93 23.10
N PHE A 12 28.93 -16.38 21.98
CA PHE A 12 30.26 -16.99 21.89
C PHE A 12 31.36 -16.01 21.48
N GLY A 13 31.06 -14.71 21.42
CA GLY A 13 32.02 -13.67 21.06
C GLY A 13 32.51 -13.70 19.61
N VAL A 14 31.75 -14.29 18.69
CA VAL A 14 32.16 -14.38 17.27
C VAL A 14 32.23 -12.98 16.67
N PRO A 15 33.37 -12.57 16.08
CA PRO A 15 33.50 -11.25 15.47
C PRO A 15 32.44 -11.00 14.38
N GLY A 16 31.82 -9.82 14.39
CA GLY A 16 30.82 -9.41 13.42
C GLY A 16 29.37 -9.89 13.69
N SER A 17 29.16 -10.81 14.65
CA SER A 17 27.83 -11.30 15.02
C SER A 17 26.92 -10.17 15.59
N GLY A 18 27.48 -9.19 16.30
CA GLY A 18 26.76 -8.05 16.84
C GLY A 18 26.13 -7.12 15.78
N MET A 19 26.63 -7.13 14.54
CA MET A 19 26.07 -6.32 13.45
C MET A 19 24.59 -6.68 13.16
N TRP A 20 24.18 -7.91 13.41
CA TRP A 20 22.82 -8.42 13.17
C TRP A 20 21.81 -7.91 14.18
N SER A 21 22.24 -7.32 15.28
CA SER A 21 21.32 -6.62 16.23
C SER A 21 20.88 -5.26 15.72
N TYR A 22 21.67 -4.61 14.84
CA TYR A 22 21.32 -3.29 14.27
C TYR A 22 20.22 -3.40 13.22
N THR A 23 19.14 -2.65 13.41
CA THR A 23 18.02 -2.60 12.47
C THR A 23 18.42 -2.04 11.12
N SER A 24 19.27 -1.01 11.07
CA SER A 24 19.77 -0.40 9.83
C SER A 24 20.50 -1.41 8.94
N PHE A 25 21.38 -2.22 9.53
CA PHE A 25 22.09 -3.27 8.80
C PHE A 25 21.13 -4.29 8.20
N ARG A 26 20.19 -4.81 9.00
CA ARG A 26 19.19 -5.79 8.54
C ARG A 26 18.24 -5.21 7.50
N SER A 27 17.87 -3.93 7.60
CA SER A 27 16.99 -3.25 6.65
C SER A 27 17.64 -3.11 5.28
N LEU A 28 18.93 -2.69 5.23
CA LEU A 28 19.66 -2.60 3.97
C LEU A 28 19.88 -3.98 3.33
N LEU A 29 20.22 -5.00 4.13
CA LEU A 29 20.30 -6.38 3.63
C LEU A 29 18.96 -6.88 3.10
N ALA A 30 17.84 -6.57 3.78
CA ALA A 30 16.50 -6.95 3.34
C ALA A 30 16.16 -6.32 1.99
N LEU A 31 16.49 -5.04 1.80
CA LEU A 31 16.32 -4.35 0.51
C LEU A 31 17.13 -5.02 -0.59
N MET A 32 18.43 -5.26 -0.35
CA MET A 32 19.31 -5.89 -1.33
C MET A 32 18.85 -7.31 -1.68
N PHE A 33 18.51 -8.13 -0.68
CA PHE A 33 18.08 -9.51 -0.92
C PHE A 33 16.75 -9.53 -1.67
N ALA A 34 15.79 -8.69 -1.30
CA ALA A 34 14.51 -8.59 -1.99
C ALA A 34 14.69 -8.19 -3.45
N LEU A 35 15.52 -7.18 -3.74
CA LEU A 35 15.84 -6.75 -5.10
C LEU A 35 16.47 -7.87 -5.91
N LEU A 36 17.50 -8.52 -5.36
CA LEU A 36 18.21 -9.62 -6.04
C LEU A 36 17.29 -10.82 -6.27
N ILE A 37 16.48 -11.20 -5.28
CA ILE A 37 15.50 -12.29 -5.42
C ILE A 37 14.48 -11.95 -6.50
N SER A 38 13.91 -10.73 -6.49
CA SER A 38 12.94 -10.28 -7.49
C SER A 38 13.55 -10.32 -8.89
N ALA A 39 14.76 -9.83 -9.08
CA ALA A 39 15.43 -9.82 -10.37
C ALA A 39 15.81 -11.25 -10.83
N TRP A 40 16.37 -12.07 -9.94
CA TRP A 40 16.81 -13.42 -10.29
C TRP A 40 15.63 -14.40 -10.48
N PHE A 41 14.70 -14.45 -9.54
CA PHE A 41 13.53 -15.32 -9.60
C PHE A 41 12.57 -14.85 -10.69
N GLY A 42 12.40 -13.53 -10.88
CA GLY A 42 11.52 -12.96 -11.90
C GLY A 42 11.87 -13.43 -13.30
N GLY A 43 13.15 -13.41 -13.69
CA GLY A 43 13.54 -13.88 -15.02
C GLY A 43 13.26 -15.37 -15.25
N ARG A 44 13.41 -16.22 -14.21
CA ARG A 44 13.08 -17.65 -14.27
C ARG A 44 11.56 -17.87 -14.34
N PHE A 45 10.82 -17.15 -13.54
CA PHE A 45 9.36 -17.22 -13.47
C PHE A 45 8.72 -16.81 -14.81
N ILE A 46 9.18 -15.70 -15.42
CA ILE A 46 8.72 -15.25 -16.74
C ILE A 46 8.98 -16.31 -17.82
N LYS A 47 10.19 -16.89 -17.85
CA LYS A 47 10.53 -17.97 -18.81
C LYS A 47 9.63 -19.19 -18.61
N TRP A 48 9.36 -19.58 -17.38
CA TRP A 48 8.49 -20.70 -17.03
C TRP A 48 7.04 -20.46 -17.48
N MET A 49 6.50 -19.24 -17.23
CA MET A 49 5.16 -18.84 -17.67
C MET A 49 5.02 -18.87 -19.19
N LYS A 50 5.99 -18.28 -19.92
CA LYS A 50 6.02 -18.26 -21.38
C LYS A 50 6.08 -19.67 -21.96
N LYS A 51 6.90 -20.57 -21.39
CA LYS A 51 7.00 -21.97 -21.83
C LYS A 51 5.66 -22.73 -21.72
N ARG A 52 4.81 -22.34 -20.76
CA ARG A 52 3.49 -22.94 -20.53
C ARG A 52 2.35 -22.23 -21.24
N ASN A 53 2.65 -21.20 -22.05
CA ASN A 53 1.66 -20.34 -22.72
C ASN A 53 0.63 -19.76 -21.71
N ILE A 54 1.08 -19.41 -20.51
CA ILE A 54 0.25 -18.81 -19.48
C ILE A 54 0.30 -17.29 -19.68
N SER A 55 -0.70 -16.76 -20.37
CA SER A 55 -0.88 -15.32 -20.60
C SER A 55 -2.33 -14.94 -20.34
N GLU A 56 -2.58 -13.67 -20.07
CA GLU A 56 -3.93 -13.17 -19.83
C GLU A 56 -4.80 -13.34 -21.09
N THR A 57 -6.07 -13.73 -20.89
CA THR A 57 -7.03 -13.88 -21.97
C THR A 57 -7.43 -12.51 -22.50
N GLN A 58 -7.30 -12.29 -23.80
CA GLN A 58 -7.68 -11.02 -24.44
C GLN A 58 -9.11 -10.59 -24.09
N ARG A 59 -9.25 -9.32 -23.71
CA ARG A 59 -10.53 -8.61 -23.80
C ARG A 59 -10.78 -8.18 -25.24
N ASP A 60 -12.05 -8.09 -25.62
CA ASP A 60 -12.40 -7.62 -26.96
C ASP A 60 -11.76 -6.26 -27.24
N ALA A 61 -11.19 -6.07 -28.45
CA ALA A 61 -10.52 -4.84 -28.87
C ALA A 61 -11.42 -3.58 -28.77
N SER A 62 -12.75 -3.78 -28.82
CA SER A 62 -13.74 -2.72 -28.57
C SER A 62 -13.77 -2.27 -27.11
N ILE A 63 -13.43 -3.17 -26.16
CA ILE A 63 -13.43 -2.90 -24.72
C ILE A 63 -12.05 -2.47 -24.27
N ASP A 64 -10.99 -3.10 -24.79
CA ASP A 64 -9.60 -2.74 -24.48
C ASP A 64 -8.75 -2.62 -25.75
N PRO A 65 -8.79 -1.46 -26.43
CA PRO A 65 -8.03 -1.21 -27.65
C PRO A 65 -6.51 -1.20 -27.41
N PHE A 66 -6.05 -1.10 -26.17
CA PHE A 66 -4.63 -1.13 -25.82
C PHE A 66 -4.11 -2.53 -25.48
N GLY A 67 -5.00 -3.44 -25.11
CA GLY A 67 -4.66 -4.85 -24.81
C GLY A 67 -4.11 -5.61 -26.01
N VAL A 68 -4.47 -5.21 -27.24
CA VAL A 68 -3.96 -5.81 -28.47
C VAL A 68 -2.44 -5.66 -28.62
N GLN A 69 -1.86 -4.56 -28.11
CA GLN A 69 -0.40 -4.32 -28.18
C GLN A 69 0.38 -5.13 -27.11
N LYS A 70 -0.30 -5.70 -26.12
CA LYS A 70 0.28 -6.43 -24.98
C LYS A 70 0.07 -7.94 -25.06
N LEU A 71 -0.13 -8.46 -26.29
CA LEU A 71 -0.28 -9.89 -26.57
C LEU A 71 0.92 -10.69 -26.06
N ASN A 72 0.64 -11.82 -25.42
CA ASN A 72 1.64 -12.77 -24.92
C ASN A 72 2.50 -12.30 -23.74
N VAL A 73 2.15 -11.21 -23.07
CA VAL A 73 2.78 -10.86 -21.79
C VAL A 73 2.12 -11.68 -20.68
N PRO A 74 2.89 -12.46 -19.90
CA PRO A 74 2.35 -13.19 -18.76
C PRO A 74 1.88 -12.24 -17.67
N SER A 75 0.85 -12.64 -16.93
CA SER A 75 0.36 -11.96 -15.72
C SER A 75 0.77 -12.76 -14.45
N MET A 76 0.27 -12.43 -13.25
CA MET A 76 0.62 -13.02 -11.97
C MET A 76 2.04 -12.64 -11.45
N GLY A 77 2.59 -11.52 -11.90
CA GLY A 77 3.90 -11.02 -11.42
C GLY A 77 3.95 -10.75 -9.93
N GLY A 78 2.80 -10.59 -9.28
CA GLY A 78 2.69 -10.46 -7.82
C GLY A 78 3.34 -11.61 -7.05
N VAL A 79 3.41 -12.82 -7.61
CA VAL A 79 4.12 -13.96 -6.99
C VAL A 79 5.60 -13.63 -6.79
N ILE A 80 6.22 -12.94 -7.75
CA ILE A 80 7.64 -12.52 -7.65
C ILE A 80 7.81 -11.58 -6.48
N ILE A 81 6.92 -10.60 -6.34
CA ILE A 81 6.95 -9.58 -5.28
C ILE A 81 6.76 -10.25 -3.91
N ILE A 82 5.76 -11.12 -3.77
CA ILE A 82 5.46 -11.82 -2.52
C ILE A 82 6.66 -12.66 -2.05
N VAL A 83 7.25 -13.46 -2.94
CA VAL A 83 8.43 -14.27 -2.62
C VAL A 83 9.61 -13.37 -2.23
N ALA A 84 9.84 -12.28 -2.97
CA ALA A 84 10.91 -11.34 -2.72
C ALA A 84 10.73 -10.56 -1.39
N ILE A 85 9.51 -10.39 -0.88
CA ILE A 85 9.23 -9.84 0.44
C ILE A 85 9.41 -10.90 1.54
N LEU A 86 8.75 -12.06 1.38
CA LEU A 86 8.69 -13.07 2.44
C LEU A 86 10.06 -13.64 2.78
N VAL A 87 10.89 -13.96 1.78
CA VAL A 87 12.19 -14.62 2.02
C VAL A 87 13.12 -13.74 2.89
N PRO A 88 13.39 -12.47 2.55
CA PRO A 88 14.24 -11.63 3.41
C PRO A 88 13.63 -11.39 4.78
N CYS A 89 12.31 -11.19 4.89
CA CYS A 89 11.64 -10.96 6.17
C CYS A 89 11.76 -12.19 7.09
N LEU A 90 11.61 -13.41 6.57
CA LEU A 90 11.78 -14.64 7.33
C LEU A 90 13.23 -14.87 7.76
N LEU A 91 14.20 -14.43 6.95
CA LEU A 91 15.63 -14.58 7.26
C LEU A 91 16.11 -13.53 8.27
N LEU A 92 15.71 -12.26 8.09
CA LEU A 92 16.32 -11.11 8.76
C LEU A 92 15.43 -10.51 9.87
N GLY A 93 14.11 -10.69 9.80
CA GLY A 93 13.16 -10.14 10.75
C GLY A 93 13.12 -10.86 12.09
N ARG A 94 12.67 -10.15 13.13
CA ARG A 94 12.32 -10.72 14.43
C ARG A 94 10.92 -11.32 14.35
N LEU A 95 10.84 -12.64 14.10
CA LEU A 95 9.57 -13.34 13.87
C LEU A 95 8.65 -13.42 15.11
N ARG A 96 9.14 -13.02 16.28
CA ARG A 96 8.33 -12.90 17.51
C ARG A 96 7.72 -11.50 17.69
N ASN A 97 8.09 -10.53 16.84
CA ASN A 97 7.52 -9.19 16.89
C ASN A 97 6.12 -9.20 16.28
N ILE A 98 5.13 -8.69 17.01
CA ILE A 98 3.72 -8.70 16.60
C ILE A 98 3.48 -7.98 15.27
N TYR A 99 4.17 -6.87 15.04
CA TYR A 99 4.03 -6.10 13.81
C TYR A 99 4.60 -6.85 12.61
N MET A 100 5.74 -7.54 12.77
CA MET A 100 6.31 -8.40 11.73
C MET A 100 5.36 -9.57 11.41
N ILE A 101 4.76 -10.20 12.43
CA ILE A 101 3.78 -11.28 12.24
C ILE A 101 2.57 -10.77 11.46
N LEU A 102 1.99 -9.63 11.84
CA LEU A 102 0.86 -9.03 11.14
C LEU A 102 1.19 -8.77 9.66
N MET A 103 2.38 -8.24 9.36
CA MET A 103 2.78 -7.97 7.99
C MET A 103 2.96 -9.25 7.17
N LEU A 104 3.57 -10.30 7.75
CA LEU A 104 3.74 -11.60 7.09
C LEU A 104 2.38 -12.28 6.82
N VAL A 105 1.49 -12.29 7.83
CA VAL A 105 0.13 -12.83 7.68
C VAL A 105 -0.65 -12.06 6.61
N SER A 106 -0.59 -10.73 6.63
CA SER A 106 -1.25 -9.88 5.62
C SER A 106 -0.73 -10.16 4.21
N THR A 107 0.59 -10.36 4.06
CA THR A 107 1.21 -10.69 2.77
C THR A 107 0.68 -12.00 2.20
N VAL A 108 0.65 -13.05 3.03
CA VAL A 108 0.17 -14.38 2.62
C VAL A 108 -1.34 -14.36 2.36
N TRP A 109 -2.11 -13.70 3.21
CA TRP A 109 -3.56 -13.64 3.11
C TRP A 109 -4.03 -12.94 1.84
N LEU A 110 -3.56 -11.71 1.60
CA LEU A 110 -3.94 -10.97 0.40
C LEU A 110 -3.32 -11.57 -0.86
N GLY A 111 -2.10 -12.10 -0.75
CA GLY A 111 -1.45 -12.83 -1.82
C GLY A 111 -2.26 -14.05 -2.26
N ALA A 112 -2.81 -14.81 -1.33
CA ALA A 112 -3.67 -15.95 -1.62
C ALA A 112 -4.97 -15.53 -2.33
N ILE A 113 -5.62 -14.44 -1.88
CA ILE A 113 -6.85 -13.95 -2.50
C ILE A 113 -6.58 -13.46 -3.93
N GLY A 114 -5.54 -12.65 -4.13
CA GLY A 114 -5.17 -12.17 -5.46
C GLY A 114 -4.71 -13.33 -6.37
N PHE A 115 -3.96 -14.29 -5.83
CA PHE A 115 -3.55 -15.47 -6.58
C PHE A 115 -4.74 -16.32 -7.04
N LEU A 116 -5.74 -16.52 -6.19
CA LEU A 116 -6.97 -17.23 -6.55
C LEU A 116 -7.72 -16.51 -7.68
N ASP A 117 -7.78 -15.17 -7.66
CA ASP A 117 -8.39 -14.39 -8.71
C ASP A 117 -7.66 -14.58 -10.05
N ASP A 118 -6.34 -14.35 -10.06
CA ASP A 118 -5.51 -14.52 -11.25
C ASP A 118 -5.54 -15.96 -11.76
N TYR A 119 -5.52 -16.95 -10.87
CA TYR A 119 -5.64 -18.37 -11.23
C TYR A 119 -6.95 -18.68 -11.95
N ILE A 120 -8.07 -18.15 -11.47
CA ILE A 120 -9.39 -18.32 -12.10
C ILE A 120 -9.40 -17.65 -13.48
N LYS A 121 -8.88 -16.43 -13.60
CA LYS A 121 -8.83 -15.67 -14.85
C LYS A 121 -7.96 -16.35 -15.90
N ILE A 122 -6.78 -16.80 -15.51
CA ILE A 122 -5.73 -17.22 -16.44
C ILE A 122 -5.80 -18.73 -16.71
N ILE A 123 -5.85 -19.56 -15.65
CA ILE A 123 -5.79 -21.02 -15.78
C ILE A 123 -7.16 -21.59 -16.13
N LYS A 124 -8.23 -21.14 -15.44
CA LYS A 124 -9.60 -21.57 -15.74
C LYS A 124 -10.23 -20.77 -16.89
N LYS A 125 -9.52 -19.78 -17.45
CA LYS A 125 -9.98 -18.92 -18.57
C LYS A 125 -11.35 -18.26 -18.31
N ASN A 126 -11.69 -18.03 -17.06
CA ASN A 126 -12.91 -17.31 -16.68
C ASN A 126 -12.58 -15.81 -16.57
N LYS A 127 -13.03 -15.01 -17.53
CA LYS A 127 -12.74 -13.57 -17.63
C LYS A 127 -13.19 -12.76 -16.42
N ASP A 128 -14.22 -13.22 -15.70
CA ASP A 128 -14.78 -12.51 -14.54
C ASP A 128 -13.93 -12.67 -13.26
N GLY A 129 -13.09 -13.72 -13.21
CA GLY A 129 -12.25 -14.01 -12.05
C GLY A 129 -13.04 -14.35 -10.80
N LEU A 130 -12.49 -14.00 -9.64
CA LEU A 130 -13.16 -14.13 -8.34
C LEU A 130 -14.20 -13.02 -8.18
N ALA A 131 -15.45 -13.38 -7.85
CA ALA A 131 -16.50 -12.38 -7.67
C ALA A 131 -16.10 -11.34 -6.61
N GLY A 132 -16.33 -10.05 -6.90
CA GLY A 132 -15.86 -8.93 -6.07
C GLY A 132 -16.26 -9.02 -4.60
N ARG A 133 -17.42 -9.62 -4.29
CA ARG A 133 -17.86 -9.87 -2.91
C ARG A 133 -16.89 -10.74 -2.09
N PHE A 134 -16.21 -11.70 -2.70
CA PHE A 134 -15.24 -12.55 -2.01
C PHE A 134 -13.90 -11.80 -1.79
N LYS A 135 -13.51 -10.92 -2.71
CA LYS A 135 -12.36 -10.03 -2.50
C LYS A 135 -12.60 -9.09 -1.32
N ILE A 136 -13.78 -8.45 -1.28
CA ILE A 136 -14.17 -7.58 -0.18
C ILE A 136 -14.25 -8.36 1.14
N LEU A 137 -14.85 -9.55 1.14
CA LEU A 137 -14.91 -10.40 2.33
C LEU A 137 -13.51 -10.72 2.87
N GLY A 138 -12.56 -11.06 1.99
CA GLY A 138 -11.18 -11.31 2.39
C GLY A 138 -10.49 -10.08 2.97
N GLN A 139 -10.76 -8.89 2.43
CA GLN A 139 -10.26 -7.61 2.96
C GLN A 139 -10.88 -7.28 4.32
N VAL A 140 -12.18 -7.52 4.51
CA VAL A 140 -12.87 -7.37 5.81
C VAL A 140 -12.29 -8.31 6.86
N VAL A 141 -12.10 -9.59 6.53
CA VAL A 141 -11.48 -10.57 7.45
C VAL A 141 -10.07 -10.13 7.84
N LEU A 142 -9.25 -9.65 6.90
CA LEU A 142 -7.94 -9.12 7.23
C LEU A 142 -8.03 -7.90 8.14
N GLY A 143 -8.95 -6.98 7.86
CA GLY A 143 -9.17 -5.80 8.70
C GLY A 143 -9.57 -6.18 10.13
N LEU A 144 -10.40 -7.19 10.30
CA LEU A 144 -10.72 -7.76 11.62
C LEU A 144 -9.48 -8.37 12.28
N ILE A 145 -8.68 -9.17 11.57
CA ILE A 145 -7.46 -9.77 12.11
C ILE A 145 -6.52 -8.65 12.61
N VAL A 146 -6.26 -7.64 11.78
CA VAL A 146 -5.35 -6.54 12.14
C VAL A 146 -5.90 -5.72 13.30
N GLY A 147 -7.14 -5.25 13.22
CA GLY A 147 -7.75 -4.40 14.25
C GLY A 147 -7.90 -5.12 15.60
N LEU A 148 -8.35 -6.38 15.60
CA LEU A 148 -8.46 -7.17 16.82
C LEU A 148 -7.09 -7.53 17.41
N THR A 149 -6.08 -7.80 16.57
CA THR A 149 -4.71 -8.04 17.06
C THR A 149 -4.15 -6.80 17.75
N LEU A 150 -4.34 -5.61 17.19
CA LEU A 150 -3.91 -4.36 17.82
C LEU A 150 -4.67 -4.08 19.12
N TYR A 151 -5.92 -4.49 19.22
CA TYR A 151 -6.72 -4.38 20.45
C TYR A 151 -6.27 -5.37 21.53
N PHE A 152 -6.14 -6.66 21.21
CA PHE A 152 -5.89 -7.70 22.22
C PHE A 152 -4.42 -7.90 22.57
N SER A 153 -3.49 -7.66 21.64
CA SER A 153 -2.07 -7.93 21.89
C SER A 153 -1.48 -6.98 22.93
N PRO A 154 -0.83 -7.49 23.98
CA PRO A 154 -0.15 -6.66 24.96
C PRO A 154 1.07 -5.91 24.40
N ASP A 155 1.64 -6.41 23.30
CA ASP A 155 2.82 -5.83 22.66
C ASP A 155 2.48 -4.67 21.70
N ALA A 156 1.20 -4.52 21.35
CA ALA A 156 0.71 -3.43 20.49
C ALA A 156 0.39 -2.21 21.34
N VAL A 157 1.41 -1.39 21.63
CA VAL A 157 1.32 -0.23 22.52
C VAL A 157 2.01 0.98 21.91
N ILE A 158 1.58 2.16 22.36
CA ILE A 158 2.22 3.43 22.03
C ILE A 158 2.69 4.14 23.30
N ARG A 159 3.62 5.08 23.17
CA ARG A 159 3.91 6.06 24.21
C ARG A 159 3.43 7.42 23.72
N GLU A 160 2.56 8.03 24.51
CA GLU A 160 1.97 9.32 24.20
C GLU A 160 2.98 10.45 24.45
N ASN A 161 2.85 11.51 23.65
CA ASN A 161 3.57 12.76 23.84
C ASN A 161 2.90 13.58 24.94
N VAL A 162 3.70 14.18 25.80
CA VAL A 162 3.27 15.19 26.77
C VAL A 162 4.04 16.46 26.49
N GLU A 163 3.33 17.53 26.18
CA GLU A 163 3.94 18.86 26.08
C GLU A 163 4.14 19.44 27.49
N ILE A 164 5.38 19.66 27.89
CA ILE A 164 5.70 20.38 29.12
C ILE A 164 6.03 21.82 28.74
N GLY A 165 5.05 22.71 28.84
CA GLY A 165 5.23 24.14 28.66
C GLY A 165 5.89 24.73 29.91
N ARG A 166 7.12 25.24 29.82
CA ARG A 166 7.68 26.19 30.78
C ARG A 166 7.29 27.59 30.33
N ALA A 167 6.77 28.40 31.25
CA ALA A 167 6.40 29.76 30.94
C ALA A 167 7.64 30.55 30.46
N GLY A 168 7.64 30.92 29.17
CA GLY A 168 8.67 31.72 28.51
C GLY A 168 9.74 30.98 27.71
N GLU A 169 9.69 29.63 27.61
CA GLU A 169 10.66 28.83 26.85
C GLU A 169 9.99 27.93 25.80
N THR A 170 10.79 27.43 24.86
CA THR A 170 10.34 26.47 23.86
C THR A 170 9.69 25.25 24.52
N THR A 171 8.49 24.87 24.03
CA THR A 171 7.76 23.71 24.51
C THR A 171 8.55 22.43 24.27
N GLU A 172 8.98 21.77 25.35
CA GLU A 172 9.61 20.45 25.21
C GLU A 172 8.54 19.36 25.16
N VAL A 173 8.67 18.46 24.19
CA VAL A 173 7.82 17.29 24.04
C VAL A 173 8.52 16.10 24.70
N ILE A 174 7.91 15.56 25.76
CA ILE A 174 8.42 14.38 26.46
C ILE A 174 7.41 13.24 26.30
N HIS A 175 7.91 12.04 25.98
CA HIS A 175 7.08 10.84 25.96
C HIS A 175 6.79 10.35 27.39
N LYS A 176 5.56 9.93 27.64
CA LYS A 176 5.22 9.22 28.87
C LYS A 176 6.09 7.96 29.00
N SER A 177 6.55 7.67 30.21
CA SER A 177 7.33 6.46 30.50
C SER A 177 6.52 5.19 30.30
N GLU A 178 5.20 5.26 30.54
CA GLU A 178 4.29 4.12 30.44
C GLU A 178 3.80 3.93 29.00
N ALA A 179 3.84 2.69 28.55
CA ALA A 179 3.27 2.27 27.27
C ALA A 179 1.78 1.97 27.48
N VAL A 180 0.93 2.59 26.67
CA VAL A 180 -0.53 2.45 26.77
C VAL A 180 -1.12 1.95 25.45
N LYS A 181 -2.26 1.26 25.55
CA LYS A 181 -3.09 1.00 24.38
C LYS A 181 -3.89 2.25 24.05
N SER A 182 -3.88 2.66 22.80
CA SER A 182 -4.54 3.89 22.39
C SER A 182 -5.17 3.74 21.02
N THR A 183 -6.31 4.39 20.83
CA THR A 183 -6.98 4.57 19.55
C THR A 183 -6.58 5.88 18.87
N LYS A 184 -5.58 6.58 19.39
CA LYS A 184 -5.08 7.83 18.81
C LYS A 184 -4.40 7.57 17.48
N THR A 185 -4.69 8.42 16.52
CA THR A 185 -4.05 8.44 15.20
C THR A 185 -3.56 9.84 14.86
N THR A 186 -2.60 9.89 13.94
CA THR A 186 -2.09 11.18 13.45
C THR A 186 -3.01 11.74 12.37
N ILE A 187 -3.49 12.96 12.59
CA ILE A 187 -4.29 13.72 11.61
C ILE A 187 -3.49 14.91 11.08
N PRO A 188 -3.48 15.15 9.74
CA PRO A 188 -2.80 16.29 9.16
C PRO A 188 -3.52 17.61 9.48
N PHE A 189 -2.77 18.73 9.54
CA PHE A 189 -3.27 20.11 9.66
C PHE A 189 -3.98 20.47 10.98
N VAL A 190 -3.94 19.61 11.99
CA VAL A 190 -4.55 19.88 13.30
C VAL A 190 -3.47 20.07 14.35
N LYS A 191 -3.69 21.02 15.27
CA LYS A 191 -2.79 21.25 16.42
C LYS A 191 -2.63 19.94 17.21
N ASN A 192 -1.38 19.63 17.57
CA ASN A 192 -0.97 18.38 18.23
C ASN A 192 -1.06 17.11 17.36
N ASN A 193 -1.45 17.22 16.08
CA ASN A 193 -1.48 16.12 15.11
C ASN A 193 -2.19 14.82 15.56
N ASN A 194 -3.06 14.87 16.58
CA ASN A 194 -3.68 13.68 17.16
C ASN A 194 -5.21 13.76 17.10
N LEU A 195 -5.82 12.65 16.67
CA LEU A 195 -7.25 12.38 16.79
C LEU A 195 -7.41 11.11 17.62
N ASP A 196 -8.24 11.14 18.65
CA ASP A 196 -8.58 9.96 19.44
C ASP A 196 -9.97 9.48 19.07
N TYR A 197 -10.08 8.26 18.57
CA TYR A 197 -11.38 7.67 18.23
C TYR A 197 -12.27 7.49 19.47
N THR A 198 -11.67 7.32 20.65
CA THR A 198 -12.42 7.28 21.92
C THR A 198 -13.07 8.62 22.23
N GLU A 199 -12.39 9.73 21.95
CA GLU A 199 -12.97 11.08 22.12
C GLU A 199 -14.07 11.37 21.11
N VAL A 200 -13.92 10.90 19.86
CA VAL A 200 -14.98 11.00 18.83
C VAL A 200 -16.25 10.30 19.28
N MET A 201 -16.12 9.19 20.03
CA MET A 201 -17.25 8.41 20.55
C MET A 201 -17.69 8.83 21.95
N SER A 202 -17.33 10.03 22.43
CA SER A 202 -17.67 10.56 23.76
C SER A 202 -19.18 10.60 24.04
N PHE A 203 -20.01 10.68 23.01
CA PHE A 203 -21.48 10.63 23.13
C PHE A 203 -22.02 9.27 23.62
N CYS A 204 -21.19 8.19 23.61
CA CYS A 204 -21.55 6.89 24.12
C CYS A 204 -21.41 6.77 25.66
N GLY A 205 -21.04 7.86 26.37
CA GLY A 205 -20.94 7.86 27.82
C GLY A 205 -19.91 6.88 28.36
N ASP A 206 -20.34 5.97 29.22
CA ASP A 206 -19.44 5.00 29.89
C ASP A 206 -18.80 3.99 28.94
N TYR A 207 -19.42 3.74 27.78
CA TYR A 207 -18.93 2.80 26.74
C TYR A 207 -18.05 3.46 25.68
N LYS A 208 -17.57 4.70 25.91
CA LYS A 208 -16.77 5.45 24.92
C LYS A 208 -15.48 4.72 24.48
N THR A 209 -14.85 3.99 25.38
CA THR A 209 -13.59 3.27 25.09
C THR A 209 -13.85 2.10 24.14
N GLU A 210 -14.85 1.28 24.45
CA GLU A 210 -15.25 0.14 23.61
C GLU A 210 -15.74 0.62 22.23
N ALA A 211 -16.56 1.67 22.21
CA ALA A 211 -17.05 2.29 20.99
C ALA A 211 -15.89 2.87 20.14
N GLY A 212 -14.88 3.49 20.78
CA GLY A 212 -13.68 3.98 20.11
C GLY A 212 -12.90 2.86 19.42
N TRP A 213 -12.73 1.71 20.08
CA TRP A 213 -12.08 0.54 19.49
C TRP A 213 -12.89 -0.10 18.36
N ILE A 214 -14.22 -0.14 18.48
CA ILE A 214 -15.11 -0.61 17.39
C ILE A 214 -14.96 0.32 16.17
N LEU A 215 -14.95 1.64 16.39
CA LEU A 215 -14.71 2.61 15.33
C LEU A 215 -13.34 2.43 14.69
N PHE A 216 -12.27 2.22 15.49
CA PHE A 216 -10.92 1.95 15.00
C PHE A 216 -10.88 0.71 14.10
N VAL A 217 -11.51 -0.40 14.51
CA VAL A 217 -11.60 -1.63 13.72
C VAL A 217 -12.37 -1.38 12.42
N PHE A 218 -13.47 -0.62 12.49
CA PHE A 218 -14.23 -0.26 11.29
C PHE A 218 -13.40 0.58 10.29
N ILE A 219 -12.68 1.58 10.79
CA ILE A 219 -11.76 2.39 9.96
C ILE A 219 -10.64 1.52 9.38
N THR A 220 -10.09 0.60 10.16
CA THR A 220 -9.09 -0.37 9.71
C THR A 220 -9.59 -1.16 8.50
N ILE A 221 -10.81 -1.71 8.56
CA ILE A 221 -11.44 -2.44 7.46
C ILE A 221 -11.61 -1.53 6.24
N LEU A 222 -12.13 -0.31 6.45
CA LEU A 222 -12.36 0.65 5.37
C LEU A 222 -11.05 1.02 4.65
N VAL A 223 -9.99 1.30 5.40
CA VAL A 223 -8.68 1.70 4.85
C VAL A 223 -8.07 0.54 4.06
N ILE A 224 -8.07 -0.68 4.61
CA ILE A 224 -7.54 -1.87 3.92
C ILE A 224 -8.30 -2.11 2.61
N ALA A 225 -9.63 -2.08 2.65
CA ALA A 225 -10.44 -2.28 1.45
C ALA A 225 -10.21 -1.17 0.41
N SER A 226 -10.19 0.09 0.84
CA SER A 226 -10.04 1.24 -0.06
C SER A 226 -8.67 1.26 -0.74
N VAL A 227 -7.58 1.09 0.03
CA VAL A 227 -6.22 1.17 -0.52
C VAL A 227 -5.89 -0.06 -1.36
N SER A 228 -6.32 -1.26 -0.94
CA SER A 228 -6.12 -2.49 -1.71
C SER A 228 -6.79 -2.42 -3.08
N ASN A 229 -8.07 -2.00 -3.13
CA ASN A 229 -8.77 -1.84 -4.40
C ASN A 229 -8.27 -0.63 -5.21
N GLY A 230 -7.85 0.46 -4.54
CA GLY A 230 -7.26 1.63 -5.19
C GLY A 230 -5.94 1.31 -5.89
N ALA A 231 -5.08 0.52 -5.25
CA ALA A 231 -3.84 0.02 -5.86
C ALA A 231 -4.12 -0.89 -7.05
N ASN A 232 -5.16 -1.73 -6.97
CA ASN A 232 -5.58 -2.58 -8.08
C ASN A 232 -6.08 -1.76 -9.27
N LEU A 233 -6.84 -0.69 -9.05
CA LEU A 233 -7.25 0.23 -10.12
C LEU A 233 -6.06 1.00 -10.73
N ASN A 234 -5.00 1.22 -9.95
CA ASN A 234 -3.79 1.89 -10.42
C ASN A 234 -2.87 0.95 -11.26
N ASP A 235 -3.12 -0.36 -11.28
CA ASP A 235 -2.35 -1.35 -12.05
C ASP A 235 -2.86 -1.45 -13.51
N GLY A 236 -3.00 -0.31 -14.18
CA GLY A 236 -3.48 -0.21 -15.55
C GLY A 236 -2.41 0.06 -16.61
N MET A 237 -1.19 0.40 -16.20
CA MET A 237 -0.07 0.74 -17.08
C MET A 237 1.24 0.14 -16.59
N ASP A 238 2.15 -0.09 -17.55
CA ASP A 238 3.47 -0.66 -17.29
C ASP A 238 4.26 0.16 -16.28
N GLY A 239 4.66 -0.46 -15.17
CA GLY A 239 5.44 0.14 -14.09
C GLY A 239 4.71 1.11 -13.18
N MET A 240 3.45 1.48 -13.46
CA MET A 240 2.76 2.54 -12.74
C MET A 240 2.46 2.14 -11.29
N ALA A 241 1.81 1.01 -11.07
CA ALA A 241 1.46 0.54 -9.71
C ALA A 241 2.71 0.22 -8.88
N ALA A 242 3.68 -0.46 -9.46
CA ALA A 242 4.92 -0.81 -8.75
C ALA A 242 5.72 0.42 -8.33
N GLY A 243 5.87 1.42 -9.22
CA GLY A 243 6.62 2.64 -8.93
C GLY A 243 5.92 3.54 -7.93
N ASN A 244 4.61 3.79 -8.10
CA ASN A 244 3.83 4.57 -7.14
C ASN A 244 3.89 3.93 -5.75
N SER A 245 3.70 2.61 -5.66
CA SER A 245 3.76 1.88 -4.41
C SER A 245 5.14 1.91 -3.76
N ALA A 246 6.24 1.83 -4.54
CA ALA A 246 7.59 1.97 -4.01
C ALA A 246 7.82 3.33 -3.35
N ILE A 247 7.36 4.42 -3.99
CA ILE A 247 7.46 5.78 -3.46
C ILE A 247 6.64 5.91 -2.17
N ILE A 248 5.40 5.41 -2.15
CA ILE A 248 4.54 5.40 -0.96
C ILE A 248 5.21 4.62 0.18
N CYS A 249 5.78 3.45 -0.11
CA CYS A 249 6.47 2.63 0.87
C CYS A 249 7.72 3.32 1.45
N ILE A 250 8.48 4.06 0.64
CA ILE A 250 9.61 4.87 1.13
C ILE A 250 9.12 5.91 2.14
N ALA A 251 8.03 6.62 1.84
CA ALA A 251 7.46 7.60 2.77
C ALA A 251 6.98 6.93 4.07
N LEU A 252 6.26 5.81 3.99
CA LEU A 252 5.86 5.03 5.17
C LEU A 252 7.07 4.49 5.94
N GLY A 253 8.14 4.12 5.24
CA GLY A 253 9.41 3.68 5.86
C GLY A 253 10.05 4.77 6.69
N ILE A 254 10.08 6.01 6.17
CA ILE A 254 10.54 7.18 6.93
C ILE A 254 9.66 7.40 8.17
N LEU A 255 8.33 7.36 8.02
CA LEU A 255 7.39 7.53 9.13
C LEU A 255 7.52 6.42 10.19
N ALA A 256 7.68 5.16 9.77
CA ALA A 256 7.90 4.03 10.67
C ALA A 256 9.24 4.16 11.41
N TYR A 257 10.30 4.54 10.71
CA TYR A 257 11.62 4.76 11.31
C TYR A 257 11.58 5.87 12.37
N VAL A 258 10.98 7.00 12.03
CA VAL A 258 10.84 8.13 12.96
C VAL A 258 9.98 7.75 14.16
N SER A 259 8.85 7.05 13.97
CA SER A 259 7.98 6.59 15.07
C SER A 259 8.66 5.53 15.95
N SER A 260 9.74 4.89 15.50
CA SER A 260 10.49 3.89 16.25
C SER A 260 11.63 4.45 17.10
N HIS A 261 11.90 5.76 17.04
CA HIS A 261 12.97 6.45 17.76
C HIS A 261 12.41 7.61 18.58
N ILE A 262 12.65 7.60 19.89
CA ILE A 262 12.10 8.58 20.82
C ILE A 262 12.48 10.01 20.44
N GLU A 263 13.75 10.28 20.11
CA GLU A 263 14.24 11.61 19.76
C GLU A 263 13.54 12.18 18.52
N PHE A 264 13.44 11.39 17.45
CA PHE A 264 12.77 11.81 16.22
C PHE A 264 11.26 11.95 16.39
N ALA A 265 10.65 11.05 17.16
CA ALA A 265 9.23 11.11 17.46
C ALA A 265 8.88 12.38 18.28
N SER A 266 9.72 12.73 19.28
CA SER A 266 9.60 13.99 20.03
C SER A 266 9.78 15.21 19.13
N TYR A 267 10.81 15.22 18.28
CA TYR A 267 11.08 16.33 17.37
C TYR A 267 9.94 16.63 16.41
N LEU A 268 9.27 15.58 15.88
CA LEU A 268 8.12 15.71 14.99
C LEU A 268 6.77 15.77 15.72
N ASN A 269 6.77 15.68 17.06
CA ASN A 269 5.55 15.60 17.87
C ASN A 269 4.58 14.51 17.37
N ILE A 270 5.11 13.30 17.18
CA ILE A 270 4.34 12.11 16.80
C ILE A 270 4.50 11.03 17.88
N MET A 271 3.57 10.08 17.88
CA MET A 271 3.58 8.96 18.82
C MET A 271 4.82 8.09 18.63
N TYR A 272 5.49 7.73 19.73
CA TYR A 272 6.53 6.72 19.76
C TYR A 272 5.89 5.33 19.86
N ILE A 273 6.27 4.42 18.98
CA ILE A 273 5.71 3.06 18.88
C ILE A 273 6.83 2.04 19.15
N PRO A 274 6.91 1.49 20.37
CA PRO A 274 7.92 0.50 20.71
C PRO A 274 7.84 -0.72 19.79
N GLY A 275 9.00 -1.21 19.32
CA GLY A 275 9.06 -2.40 18.46
C GLY A 275 8.72 -2.18 16.97
N SER A 276 8.26 -1.00 16.57
CA SER A 276 7.95 -0.67 15.16
C SER A 276 9.19 -0.62 14.26
N GLN A 277 10.40 -0.62 14.83
CA GLN A 277 11.65 -0.71 14.07
C GLN A 277 11.74 -1.94 13.16
N GLU A 278 11.06 -3.06 13.49
CA GLU A 278 11.03 -4.25 12.65
C GLU A 278 10.21 -4.02 11.35
N LEU A 279 9.28 -3.06 11.36
CA LEU A 279 8.55 -2.66 10.16
C LEU A 279 9.48 -2.05 9.10
N VAL A 280 10.56 -1.37 9.53
CA VAL A 280 11.53 -0.79 8.59
C VAL A 280 12.20 -1.88 7.76
N ILE A 281 12.47 -3.06 8.36
CA ILE A 281 13.03 -4.22 7.64
C ILE A 281 12.03 -4.73 6.61
N PHE A 282 10.75 -4.85 7.00
CA PHE A 282 9.69 -5.28 6.09
C PHE A 282 9.51 -4.29 4.93
N ILE A 283 9.47 -2.99 5.23
CA ILE A 283 9.31 -1.94 4.22
C ILE A 283 10.51 -1.92 3.26
N CYS A 284 11.74 -2.06 3.75
CA CYS A 284 12.92 -2.16 2.92
C CYS A 284 12.87 -3.39 2.00
N ALA A 285 12.42 -4.54 2.50
CA ALA A 285 12.19 -5.72 1.67
C ALA A 285 11.12 -5.45 0.59
N MET A 286 10.02 -4.79 0.96
CA MET A 286 8.94 -4.43 0.04
C MET A 286 9.41 -3.46 -1.05
N VAL A 287 10.16 -2.41 -0.69
CA VAL A 287 10.76 -1.47 -1.66
C VAL A 287 11.74 -2.20 -2.59
N GLY A 288 12.63 -3.04 -2.03
CA GLY A 288 13.56 -3.84 -2.84
C GLY A 288 12.84 -4.78 -3.81
N ALA A 289 11.77 -5.44 -3.37
CA ALA A 289 10.95 -6.31 -4.20
C ALA A 289 10.27 -5.55 -5.35
N LEU A 290 9.71 -4.36 -5.06
CA LEU A 290 9.05 -3.50 -6.05
C LEU A 290 10.04 -2.95 -7.09
N ILE A 291 11.20 -2.46 -6.65
CA ILE A 291 12.25 -1.98 -7.56
C ILE A 291 12.78 -3.13 -8.43
N GLY A 292 13.02 -4.31 -7.83
CA GLY A 292 13.44 -5.50 -8.57
C GLY A 292 12.37 -5.98 -9.55
N PHE A 293 11.09 -5.86 -9.22
CA PHE A 293 9.98 -6.16 -10.13
C PHE A 293 9.89 -5.18 -11.29
N LEU A 294 10.15 -3.88 -11.05
CA LEU A 294 10.20 -2.86 -12.11
C LEU A 294 11.21 -3.17 -13.21
N TRP A 295 12.26 -3.96 -12.93
CA TRP A 295 13.21 -4.41 -13.95
C TRP A 295 12.51 -5.14 -15.12
N TYR A 296 11.40 -5.83 -14.83
CA TYR A 296 10.62 -6.56 -15.83
C TYR A 296 9.30 -5.89 -16.18
N ASN A 297 8.75 -5.06 -15.29
CA ASN A 297 7.44 -4.45 -15.45
C ASN A 297 7.50 -3.03 -16.01
N ALA A 298 8.70 -2.38 -16.07
CA ALA A 298 8.85 -1.10 -16.76
C ALA A 298 8.55 -1.24 -18.26
N TYR A 299 8.06 -0.15 -18.86
CA TYR A 299 7.68 -0.14 -20.27
C TYR A 299 8.86 -0.44 -21.22
N PRO A 300 8.74 -1.34 -22.19
CA PRO A 300 7.61 -2.27 -22.42
C PRO A 300 7.66 -3.47 -21.44
N ALA A 301 6.57 -3.72 -20.74
CA ALA A 301 6.52 -4.75 -19.71
C ALA A 301 6.70 -6.17 -20.25
N GLN A 302 7.49 -6.97 -19.55
CA GLN A 302 7.70 -8.40 -19.82
C GLN A 302 6.78 -9.29 -18.99
N ILE A 303 6.16 -8.73 -17.92
CA ILE A 303 5.20 -9.38 -17.04
C ILE A 303 4.29 -8.32 -16.42
N PHE A 304 3.00 -8.64 -16.27
CA PHE A 304 2.05 -7.82 -15.52
C PHE A 304 1.95 -8.27 -14.07
N MET A 305 1.66 -7.31 -13.17
CA MET A 305 1.56 -7.55 -11.76
C MET A 305 0.40 -8.49 -11.41
N GLY A 306 -0.77 -8.22 -11.97
CA GLY A 306 -2.02 -8.92 -11.70
C GLY A 306 -2.60 -8.60 -10.32
N ASP A 307 -3.78 -9.17 -10.06
CA ASP A 307 -4.49 -8.98 -8.78
C ASP A 307 -3.69 -9.57 -7.60
N THR A 308 -2.88 -10.61 -7.86
CA THR A 308 -1.93 -11.18 -6.87
C THR A 308 -1.00 -10.11 -6.28
N GLY A 309 -0.47 -9.23 -7.12
CA GLY A 309 0.45 -8.19 -6.67
C GLY A 309 -0.27 -6.95 -6.19
N SER A 310 -1.16 -6.39 -7.00
CA SER A 310 -1.77 -5.09 -6.77
C SER A 310 -2.64 -5.06 -5.51
N LEU A 311 -3.49 -6.08 -5.27
CA LEU A 311 -4.29 -6.18 -4.04
C LEU A 311 -3.40 -6.36 -2.81
N THR A 312 -2.34 -7.17 -2.93
CA THR A 312 -1.40 -7.41 -1.83
C THR A 312 -0.67 -6.13 -1.44
N ILE A 313 -0.06 -5.45 -2.41
CA ILE A 313 0.72 -4.23 -2.15
C ILE A 313 -0.15 -3.14 -1.55
N GLY A 314 -1.34 -2.90 -2.11
CA GLY A 314 -2.26 -1.90 -1.59
C GLY A 314 -2.71 -2.21 -0.16
N GLY A 315 -3.04 -3.47 0.13
CA GLY A 315 -3.40 -3.87 1.49
C GLY A 315 -2.23 -3.80 2.47
N LEU A 316 -1.00 -4.14 2.06
CA LEU A 316 0.20 -3.99 2.89
C LEU A 316 0.48 -2.52 3.22
N ILE A 317 0.32 -1.61 2.26
CA ILE A 317 0.42 -0.16 2.50
C ILE A 317 -0.60 0.28 3.56
N ALA A 318 -1.85 -0.20 3.46
CA ALA A 318 -2.89 0.09 4.45
C ALA A 318 -2.53 -0.43 5.84
N VAL A 319 -2.15 -1.71 5.95
CA VAL A 319 -1.78 -2.33 7.24
C VAL A 319 -0.58 -1.63 7.87
N LEU A 320 0.44 -1.26 7.09
CA LEU A 320 1.58 -0.47 7.57
C LEU A 320 1.13 0.86 8.17
N ALA A 321 0.27 1.60 7.46
CA ALA A 321 -0.21 2.89 7.92
C ALA A 321 -1.03 2.78 9.22
N ILE A 322 -1.84 1.71 9.35
CA ILE A 322 -2.63 1.43 10.55
C ILE A 322 -1.72 1.09 11.73
N ILE A 323 -0.73 0.21 11.55
CA ILE A 323 0.20 -0.18 12.62
C ILE A 323 0.98 1.01 13.15
N ILE A 324 1.37 1.95 12.29
CA ILE A 324 2.09 3.17 12.71
C ILE A 324 1.15 4.32 13.08
N HIS A 325 -0.15 4.09 13.18
CA HIS A 325 -1.18 5.09 13.50
C HIS A 325 -1.12 6.32 12.58
N LYS A 326 -1.04 6.10 11.27
CA LYS A 326 -0.96 7.12 10.22
C LYS A 326 -2.03 6.92 9.13
N GLU A 327 -3.10 6.18 9.43
CA GLU A 327 -4.15 5.85 8.46
C GLU A 327 -4.87 7.09 7.92
N LEU A 328 -4.97 8.18 8.69
CA LEU A 328 -5.58 9.42 8.23
C LEU A 328 -4.67 10.26 7.31
N LEU A 329 -3.40 9.90 7.17
CA LEU A 329 -2.50 10.46 6.16
C LEU A 329 -2.64 9.77 4.80
N ILE A 330 -3.25 8.58 4.74
CA ILE A 330 -3.41 7.78 3.53
C ILE A 330 -4.11 8.53 2.39
N PRO A 331 -5.18 9.32 2.61
CA PRO A 331 -5.82 10.08 1.52
C PRO A 331 -4.86 11.03 0.79
N ILE A 332 -3.86 11.58 1.48
CA ILE A 332 -2.83 12.42 0.87
C ILE A 332 -1.75 11.54 0.24
N LEU A 333 -1.15 10.63 1.02
CA LEU A 333 -0.05 9.79 0.60
C LEU A 333 -0.40 8.89 -0.60
N CYS A 334 -1.57 8.26 -0.55
CA CYS A 334 -2.13 7.44 -1.63
C CYS A 334 -3.11 8.22 -2.52
N GLY A 335 -2.94 9.53 -2.64
CA GLY A 335 -3.86 10.41 -3.39
C GLY A 335 -4.03 10.00 -4.85
N ILE A 336 -3.02 9.38 -5.47
CA ILE A 336 -3.15 8.80 -6.81
C ILE A 336 -4.16 7.64 -6.81
N PHE A 337 -4.09 6.71 -5.85
CA PHE A 337 -5.05 5.60 -5.76
C PHE A 337 -6.47 6.11 -5.49
N LEU A 338 -6.57 7.17 -4.67
CA LEU A 338 -7.84 7.84 -4.39
C LEU A 338 -8.43 8.49 -5.65
N ILE A 339 -7.64 9.25 -6.42
CA ILE A 339 -8.09 9.91 -7.65
C ILE A 339 -8.50 8.88 -8.71
N GLU A 340 -7.76 7.79 -8.86
CA GLU A 340 -8.12 6.68 -9.76
C GLU A 340 -9.49 6.11 -9.38
N SER A 341 -9.68 5.77 -8.10
CA SER A 341 -10.93 5.22 -7.59
C SER A 341 -12.10 6.19 -7.73
N LEU A 342 -11.90 7.45 -7.35
CA LEU A 342 -12.92 8.50 -7.47
C LEU A 342 -13.32 8.73 -8.93
N SER A 343 -12.37 8.69 -9.86
CA SER A 343 -12.68 8.85 -11.29
C SER A 343 -13.65 7.79 -11.80
N VAL A 344 -13.49 6.54 -11.33
CA VAL A 344 -14.38 5.43 -11.68
C VAL A 344 -15.76 5.62 -11.04
N ILE A 345 -15.81 5.91 -9.75
CA ILE A 345 -17.08 6.11 -9.01
C ILE A 345 -17.88 7.25 -9.64
N LEU A 346 -17.25 8.41 -9.82
CA LEU A 346 -17.89 9.58 -10.42
C LEU A 346 -18.41 9.29 -11.83
N GLN A 347 -17.61 8.63 -12.66
CA GLN A 347 -18.00 8.27 -14.02
C GLN A 347 -19.22 7.35 -14.04
N VAL A 348 -19.20 6.30 -13.19
CA VAL A 348 -20.28 5.29 -13.14
C VAL A 348 -21.59 5.94 -12.68
N GLU A 349 -21.56 6.72 -11.59
CA GLU A 349 -22.77 7.35 -11.04
C GLU A 349 -23.30 8.45 -12.00
N TYR A 350 -22.42 9.27 -12.57
CA TYR A 350 -22.80 10.28 -13.57
C TYR A 350 -23.46 9.63 -14.79
N PHE A 351 -22.83 8.54 -15.31
CA PHE A 351 -23.39 7.83 -16.46
C PHE A 351 -24.76 7.21 -16.16
N LYS A 352 -24.93 6.55 -14.99
CA LYS A 352 -26.20 5.96 -14.56
C LYS A 352 -27.29 7.03 -14.45
N PHE A 353 -26.96 8.18 -13.85
CA PHE A 353 -27.90 9.29 -13.66
C PHE A 353 -28.47 9.81 -14.99
N PHE A 354 -27.58 10.07 -15.98
CA PHE A 354 -28.02 10.57 -17.28
C PHE A 354 -28.63 9.49 -18.17
N LYS A 355 -28.19 8.24 -18.07
CA LYS A 355 -28.78 7.09 -18.77
C LYS A 355 -30.25 6.91 -18.40
N ARG A 356 -30.62 7.08 -17.12
CA ARG A 356 -32.04 7.04 -16.68
C ARG A 356 -32.90 8.14 -17.32
N ARG A 357 -32.30 9.22 -17.84
CA ARG A 357 -32.94 10.31 -18.55
C ARG A 357 -32.85 10.18 -20.10
N GLY A 358 -32.47 9.02 -20.59
CA GLY A 358 -32.32 8.77 -22.03
C GLY A 358 -31.08 9.41 -22.67
N GLN A 359 -30.15 9.95 -21.88
CA GLN A 359 -28.98 10.67 -22.37
C GLN A 359 -27.70 9.87 -22.13
N LYS A 360 -26.84 9.77 -23.15
CA LYS A 360 -25.51 9.16 -23.03
C LYS A 360 -24.49 10.27 -22.68
N ARG A 361 -24.18 10.44 -21.39
CA ARG A 361 -23.21 11.44 -20.91
C ARG A 361 -22.13 10.79 -20.08
N ARG A 362 -20.89 11.24 -20.24
CA ARG A 362 -19.73 10.82 -19.49
C ARG A 362 -18.92 12.04 -19.01
N ILE A 363 -18.20 11.93 -17.89
CA ILE A 363 -17.29 12.97 -17.42
C ILE A 363 -15.97 12.86 -18.19
N PHE A 364 -15.33 11.70 -18.09
CA PHE A 364 -14.01 11.40 -18.66
C PHE A 364 -14.15 10.62 -19.97
N LYS A 365 -13.11 10.69 -20.82
CA LYS A 365 -13.03 9.86 -22.04
C LYS A 365 -13.12 8.39 -21.72
N ARG A 366 -12.34 7.95 -20.71
CA ARG A 366 -12.30 6.60 -20.19
C ARG A 366 -11.90 6.64 -18.71
N THR A 367 -12.23 5.63 -17.93
CA THR A 367 -11.82 5.48 -16.52
C THR A 367 -11.25 4.08 -16.29
N PRO A 368 -10.27 3.93 -15.36
CA PRO A 368 -9.72 4.95 -14.45
C PRO A 368 -9.04 6.15 -15.16
N ILE A 369 -8.67 7.22 -14.42
CA ILE A 369 -8.27 8.50 -15.02
C ILE A 369 -7.01 8.40 -15.92
N HIS A 370 -6.09 7.48 -15.62
CA HIS A 370 -4.91 7.23 -16.47
C HIS A 370 -5.31 6.86 -17.91
N ASP A 371 -6.40 6.12 -18.10
CA ASP A 371 -6.91 5.77 -19.41
C ASP A 371 -7.42 6.99 -20.20
N THR A 372 -7.91 8.02 -19.51
CA THR A 372 -8.29 9.28 -20.16
C THR A 372 -7.12 9.92 -20.87
N PHE A 373 -5.90 9.85 -20.29
CA PHE A 373 -4.71 10.46 -20.88
C PHE A 373 -4.21 9.73 -22.14
N ARG A 374 -4.38 8.40 -22.25
CA ARG A 374 -3.95 7.63 -23.42
C ARG A 374 -5.02 7.50 -24.50
N THR A 375 -6.30 7.80 -24.21
CA THR A 375 -7.42 7.60 -25.16
C THR A 375 -7.37 8.61 -26.31
N LEU A 376 -7.36 8.10 -27.54
CA LEU A 376 -7.45 8.89 -28.76
C LEU A 376 -8.90 9.39 -29.00
N PRO A 377 -9.08 10.54 -29.67
CA PRO A 377 -10.41 11.01 -30.08
C PRO A 377 -11.21 10.00 -30.91
N SER A 378 -10.53 9.22 -31.76
CA SER A 378 -11.13 8.16 -32.59
C SER A 378 -11.68 6.97 -31.79
N GLN A 379 -11.27 6.82 -30.53
CA GLN A 379 -11.70 5.74 -29.62
C GLN A 379 -12.88 6.15 -28.74
N LEU A 380 -13.41 7.38 -28.93
CA LEU A 380 -14.58 7.84 -28.17
C LEU A 380 -15.84 7.12 -28.63
N VAL A 381 -16.73 6.83 -27.67
CA VAL A 381 -18.00 6.17 -27.97
C VAL A 381 -18.89 7.14 -28.75
N PRO A 382 -19.39 6.75 -29.94
CA PRO A 382 -20.27 7.59 -30.74
C PRO A 382 -21.52 8.02 -29.94
N ASP A 383 -22.10 9.16 -30.30
CA ASP A 383 -23.32 9.72 -29.70
C ASP A 383 -23.26 9.96 -28.19
N THR A 384 -22.05 10.02 -27.63
CA THR A 384 -21.84 10.30 -26.19
C THR A 384 -21.32 11.71 -25.98
N LYS A 385 -21.98 12.47 -25.10
CA LYS A 385 -21.52 13.80 -24.69
C LYS A 385 -20.53 13.65 -23.52
N TYR A 386 -19.34 14.20 -23.69
CA TYR A 386 -18.28 14.17 -22.67
C TYR A 386 -18.15 15.55 -22.01
N LEU A 387 -18.15 15.61 -20.67
CA LEU A 387 -17.93 16.85 -19.93
C LEU A 387 -16.51 17.36 -20.11
N LEU A 388 -15.52 16.47 -20.00
CA LEU A 388 -14.09 16.76 -20.16
C LEU A 388 -13.51 16.13 -21.46
N GLY A 389 -14.35 16.02 -22.52
CA GLY A 389 -13.97 15.32 -23.75
C GLY A 389 -12.77 15.93 -24.49
N ASN A 390 -12.53 17.23 -24.32
CA ASN A 390 -11.39 17.93 -24.93
C ASN A 390 -10.11 17.87 -24.04
N TRP A 391 -10.16 17.26 -22.87
CA TRP A 391 -9.03 17.17 -21.97
C TRP A 391 -8.60 15.71 -21.76
N PRO A 392 -7.30 15.42 -21.85
CA PRO A 392 -6.25 16.27 -22.41
C PRO A 392 -6.39 16.40 -23.92
N LYS A 393 -5.82 17.45 -24.51
CA LYS A 393 -5.70 17.55 -25.97
C LYS A 393 -4.75 16.46 -26.49
N GLY A 394 -5.25 15.57 -27.33
CA GLY A 394 -4.50 14.42 -27.85
C GLY A 394 -4.38 13.26 -26.85
N SER A 395 -3.49 12.33 -27.16
CA SER A 395 -3.13 11.20 -26.30
C SER A 395 -1.67 11.28 -25.89
N TRP A 396 -1.36 10.76 -24.70
CA TRP A 396 0.01 10.68 -24.19
C TRP A 396 0.52 9.25 -24.27
N HIS A 397 1.81 9.12 -24.50
CA HIS A 397 2.47 7.83 -24.44
C HIS A 397 2.43 7.26 -23.01
N GLU A 398 2.29 5.94 -22.89
CA GLU A 398 2.12 5.25 -21.60
C GLU A 398 3.26 5.56 -20.62
N SER A 399 4.51 5.47 -21.05
CA SER A 399 5.67 5.77 -20.20
C SER A 399 5.66 7.21 -19.67
N LYS A 400 5.16 8.17 -20.46
CA LYS A 400 5.03 9.58 -20.04
C LYS A 400 3.97 9.73 -18.94
N ILE A 401 2.87 8.98 -19.02
CA ILE A 401 1.83 8.98 -18.00
C ILE A 401 2.39 8.38 -16.71
N THR A 402 3.00 7.19 -16.79
CA THR A 402 3.63 6.50 -15.66
C THR A 402 4.60 7.40 -14.89
N VAL A 403 5.55 8.05 -15.60
CA VAL A 403 6.53 8.94 -14.95
C VAL A 403 5.86 10.14 -14.29
N ARG A 404 4.83 10.73 -14.92
CA ARG A 404 4.09 11.85 -14.32
C ARG A 404 3.34 11.44 -13.06
N PHE A 405 2.79 10.23 -13.02
CA PHE A 405 2.17 9.67 -11.84
C PHE A 405 3.18 9.45 -10.71
N TRP A 406 4.39 8.96 -11.02
CA TRP A 406 5.48 8.87 -10.03
C TRP A 406 5.86 10.24 -9.47
N ILE A 407 6.03 11.25 -10.33
CA ILE A 407 6.33 12.63 -9.89
C ILE A 407 5.23 13.16 -8.97
N THR A 408 3.95 12.94 -9.33
CA THR A 408 2.81 13.35 -8.49
C THR A 408 2.83 12.60 -7.15
N THR A 409 3.12 11.31 -7.15
CA THR A 409 3.24 10.52 -5.91
C THR A 409 4.38 10.99 -5.03
N ILE A 410 5.53 11.40 -5.61
CA ILE A 410 6.64 12.00 -4.86
C ILE A 410 6.19 13.32 -4.20
N LEU A 411 5.47 14.18 -4.93
CA LEU A 411 4.93 15.42 -4.37
C LEU A 411 3.94 15.17 -3.23
N LEU A 412 3.06 14.19 -3.37
CA LEU A 412 2.10 13.80 -2.33
C LEU A 412 2.81 13.21 -1.11
N ALA A 413 3.84 12.40 -1.31
CA ALA A 413 4.67 11.85 -0.24
C ALA A 413 5.40 12.96 0.52
N ALA A 414 6.00 13.91 -0.18
CA ALA A 414 6.63 15.08 0.44
C ALA A 414 5.60 15.93 1.20
N ALA A 415 4.44 16.20 0.59
CA ALA A 415 3.35 16.91 1.26
C ALA A 415 2.91 16.20 2.54
N THR A 416 2.76 14.87 2.52
CA THR A 416 2.39 14.08 3.70
C THR A 416 3.40 14.26 4.84
N ILE A 417 4.70 14.24 4.54
CA ILE A 417 5.74 14.44 5.57
C ILE A 417 5.71 15.88 6.10
N ILE A 418 5.51 16.86 5.21
CA ILE A 418 5.45 18.28 5.58
C ILE A 418 4.26 18.56 6.50
N THR A 419 3.09 17.90 6.30
CA THR A 419 1.91 18.11 7.15
C THR A 419 2.15 17.80 8.63
N LEU A 420 3.15 16.95 8.94
CA LEU A 420 3.52 16.66 10.33
C LEU A 420 4.19 17.86 11.05
N LYS A 421 4.75 18.80 10.29
CA LYS A 421 5.41 20.01 10.82
C LYS A 421 4.53 21.26 10.77
N ILE A 422 3.44 21.25 10.03
CA ILE A 422 2.49 22.37 9.99
C ILE A 422 1.66 22.32 11.26
N ARG A 423 1.92 23.27 12.17
CA ARG A 423 1.26 23.40 13.49
C ARG A 423 0.30 24.57 13.50
#